data_eacaf7e40490f0ae91df0686e158c1b1
#
_entry.id   eacaf7e40490f0ae91df0686e158c1b1
#
_cell.length_a   1.000
_cell.length_b   1.000
_cell.length_c   1.000
_cell.angle_alpha   90.00
_cell.angle_beta   90.00
_cell.angle_gamma   90.00
#
_symmetry.space_group_name_H-M   'P 1'
#
loop_
_entity.id
_entity.type
_entity.pdbx_description
1 polymer ?
#
loop_
_entity_poly.entity_id
_entity_poly.type
_entity_poly.pdbx_seq_one_letter_code
_entity_poly.pdbx_strand_id
1 'polypeptide(L)'
;MGGSAKAAVNVPFGDTAAMRFTGYYTSVGGFIDAVQPDLSVNEDYNSSENFGGRLAFRFQPSEDFTITPRLTYQKVDSDGRNQPDLFNILGNPYTTSRPAVDLDEREQFNQFDEPFTDQFLLADLNLSYDFGSMMLTSITSYTDRDILAVRDAGALTSSITGGSIGLPESIYTLDSPLDDAT
;
A
#
# COMPACT_ATOMS: atom_id res chain seq x y z
N MET A 1 -5.30 -13.28 12.31
CA MET A 1 -6.74 -12.89 12.14
C MET A 1 -6.84 -11.39 11.96
N GLY A 2 -7.75 -10.91 11.12
CA GLY A 2 -7.97 -9.50 10.86
C GLY A 2 -9.37 -9.03 11.26
N GLY A 3 -9.58 -7.73 11.24
CA GLY A 3 -10.86 -7.11 11.52
C GLY A 3 -11.00 -5.74 10.87
N SER A 4 -12.22 -5.24 10.73
CA SER A 4 -12.46 -3.91 10.20
C SER A 4 -13.58 -3.20 10.95
N ALA A 5 -13.46 -1.89 11.06
CA ALA A 5 -14.48 -1.00 11.60
C ALA A 5 -14.69 0.17 10.64
N LYS A 6 -15.95 0.57 10.47
CA LYS A 6 -16.33 1.74 9.64
C LYS A 6 -17.38 2.55 10.38
N ALA A 7 -17.28 3.87 10.29
CA ALA A 7 -18.25 4.78 10.85
C ALA A 7 -18.57 5.91 9.86
N ALA A 8 -19.80 6.41 9.92
CA ALA A 8 -20.21 7.56 9.15
C ALA A 8 -21.15 8.42 9.98
N VAL A 9 -20.94 9.73 9.94
CA VAL A 9 -21.77 10.73 10.62
C VAL A 9 -22.17 11.78 9.61
N ASN A 10 -23.48 12.15 9.61
CA ASN A 10 -24.01 13.24 8.83
C ASN A 10 -24.52 14.33 9.80
N VAL A 11 -24.13 15.55 9.55
CA VAL A 11 -24.53 16.71 10.35
C VAL A 11 -25.16 17.75 9.42
N PRO A 12 -26.49 17.94 9.47
CA PRO A 12 -27.15 19.01 8.74
C PRO A 12 -26.93 20.35 9.46
N PHE A 13 -26.76 21.41 8.68
CA PHE A 13 -26.68 22.80 9.13
C PHE A 13 -27.81 23.61 8.45
N GLY A 14 -29.03 23.38 8.92
CA GLY A 14 -30.23 23.94 8.27
C GLY A 14 -30.54 23.24 6.95
N ASP A 15 -31.24 23.95 6.05
CA ASP A 15 -31.72 23.40 4.78
C ASP A 15 -30.70 23.52 3.64
N THR A 16 -29.69 24.36 3.83
CA THR A 16 -28.74 24.71 2.75
C THR A 16 -27.34 24.12 2.91
N ALA A 17 -27.04 23.52 4.06
CA ALA A 17 -25.70 22.98 4.28
C ALA A 17 -25.74 21.64 5.04
N ALA A 18 -24.79 20.79 4.74
CA ALA A 18 -24.58 19.55 5.46
C ALA A 18 -23.11 19.13 5.41
N MET A 19 -22.67 18.43 6.44
CA MET A 19 -21.36 17.81 6.51
C MET A 19 -21.50 16.29 6.67
N ARG A 20 -20.63 15.56 6.02
CA ARG A 20 -20.50 14.11 6.20
C ARG A 20 -19.05 13.75 6.50
N PHE A 21 -18.87 13.06 7.59
CA PHE A 21 -17.60 12.40 7.91
C PHE A 21 -17.78 10.89 7.77
N THR A 22 -16.80 10.24 7.15
CA THR A 22 -16.68 8.77 7.12
C THR A 22 -15.26 8.41 7.51
N GLY A 23 -15.10 7.37 8.32
CA GLY A 23 -13.80 6.84 8.69
C GLY A 23 -13.81 5.32 8.71
N TYR A 24 -12.66 4.71 8.48
CA TYR A 24 -12.50 3.27 8.57
C TYR A 24 -11.10 2.91 9.09
N TYR A 25 -11.03 1.74 9.66
CA TYR A 25 -9.81 1.05 10.03
C TYR A 25 -9.97 -0.42 9.65
N THR A 26 -8.93 -1.00 9.06
CA THR A 26 -8.87 -2.43 8.73
C THR A 26 -7.49 -2.93 9.13
N SER A 27 -7.46 -4.02 9.88
CA SER A 27 -6.26 -4.80 10.15
C SER A 27 -6.43 -6.18 9.51
N VAL A 28 -5.45 -6.61 8.76
CA VAL A 28 -5.40 -7.92 8.13
C VAL A 28 -4.22 -8.67 8.73
N GLY A 29 -4.48 -9.80 9.37
CA GLY A 29 -3.42 -10.67 9.86
C GLY A 29 -2.65 -11.29 8.69
N GLY A 30 -1.36 -11.49 8.90
CA GLY A 30 -0.53 -12.22 7.96
C GLY A 30 -0.98 -13.67 7.76
N PHE A 31 -0.46 -14.30 6.76
CA PHE A 31 -0.68 -15.72 6.42
C PHE A 31 0.50 -16.31 5.63
N ILE A 32 1.57 -15.54 5.44
CA ILE A 32 2.81 -15.94 4.81
C ILE A 32 3.92 -15.79 5.85
N ASP A 33 4.74 -16.81 5.97
CA ASP A 33 5.89 -16.83 6.87
C ASP A 33 7.16 -16.48 6.09
N ALA A 34 8.00 -15.62 6.66
CA ALA A 34 9.25 -15.22 6.05
C ALA A 34 10.41 -15.98 6.67
N VAL A 35 11.10 -16.78 5.86
CA VAL A 35 12.35 -17.44 6.23
C VAL A 35 13.50 -16.46 6.00
N GLN A 36 14.25 -16.19 7.07
CA GLN A 36 15.37 -15.27 7.08
C GLN A 36 16.69 -15.95 6.71
N PRO A 37 17.78 -15.21 6.42
CA PRO A 37 19.08 -15.80 6.07
C PRO A 37 19.70 -16.68 7.15
N ASP A 38 19.33 -16.50 8.41
CA ASP A 38 19.76 -17.32 9.54
C ASP A 38 18.87 -18.54 9.79
N LEU A 39 17.90 -18.78 8.87
CA LEU A 39 16.88 -19.81 8.93
C LEU A 39 15.85 -19.63 10.05
N SER A 40 15.81 -18.48 10.68
CA SER A 40 14.69 -18.13 11.55
C SER A 40 13.44 -17.83 10.71
N VAL A 41 12.27 -18.11 11.27
CA VAL A 41 10.99 -17.91 10.61
C VAL A 41 10.25 -16.77 11.31
N ASN A 42 9.86 -15.76 10.56
CA ASN A 42 8.97 -14.70 11.00
C ASN A 42 7.56 -15.05 10.55
N GLU A 43 6.72 -15.52 11.49
CA GLU A 43 5.36 -15.97 11.21
C GLU A 43 4.45 -14.79 10.87
N ASP A 44 3.47 -15.04 9.97
CA ASP A 44 2.45 -14.05 9.61
C ASP A 44 3.03 -12.71 9.09
N TYR A 45 4.18 -12.77 8.43
CA TYR A 45 5.01 -11.64 8.03
C TYR A 45 4.27 -10.61 7.16
N ASN A 46 3.28 -11.02 6.38
CA ASN A 46 2.56 -10.15 5.45
C ASN A 46 1.32 -9.49 6.07
N SER A 47 1.39 -9.14 7.35
CA SER A 47 0.33 -8.40 8.02
C SER A 47 0.18 -6.98 7.42
N SER A 48 -1.02 -6.40 7.52
CA SER A 48 -1.25 -5.04 7.04
C SER A 48 -2.31 -4.29 7.84
N GLU A 49 -2.11 -2.98 7.92
CA GLU A 49 -3.06 -2.04 8.49
C GLU A 49 -3.44 -0.99 7.45
N ASN A 50 -4.73 -0.66 7.40
CA ASN A 50 -5.26 0.31 6.48
C ASN A 50 -6.29 1.18 7.20
N PHE A 51 -6.07 2.48 7.21
CA PHE A 51 -7.03 3.42 7.77
C PHE A 51 -7.20 4.63 6.88
N GLY A 52 -8.34 5.25 7.00
CA GLY A 52 -8.62 6.44 6.23
C GLY A 52 -9.92 7.10 6.63
N GLY A 53 -10.11 8.27 6.07
CA GLY A 53 -11.30 9.06 6.31
C GLY A 53 -11.61 10.01 5.17
N ARG A 54 -12.86 10.40 5.12
CA ARG A 54 -13.34 11.38 4.16
C ARG A 54 -14.26 12.36 4.85
N LEU A 55 -13.96 13.65 4.65
CA LEU A 55 -14.81 14.77 5.02
C LEU A 55 -15.42 15.35 3.74
N ALA A 56 -16.73 15.51 3.71
CA ALA A 56 -17.45 16.16 2.64
C ALA A 56 -18.37 17.22 3.24
N PHE A 57 -18.33 18.40 2.67
CA PHE A 57 -19.24 19.49 3.03
C PHE A 57 -20.05 19.86 1.79
N ARG A 58 -21.37 19.90 1.92
CA ARG A 58 -22.26 20.39 0.88
C ARG A 58 -22.83 21.73 1.32
N PHE A 59 -22.76 22.72 0.45
CA PHE A 59 -23.36 24.01 0.64
C PHE A 59 -24.16 24.38 -0.61
N GLN A 60 -25.41 24.78 -0.43
CA GLN A 60 -26.35 25.13 -1.49
C GLN A 60 -26.92 26.52 -1.19
N PRO A 61 -26.20 27.59 -1.59
CA PRO A 61 -26.63 28.99 -1.31
C PRO A 61 -27.88 29.42 -2.05
N SER A 62 -28.20 28.73 -3.17
CA SER A 62 -29.45 28.91 -3.90
C SER A 62 -29.96 27.57 -4.43
N GLU A 63 -31.18 27.50 -4.92
CA GLU A 63 -31.75 26.27 -5.50
C GLU A 63 -30.92 25.75 -6.67
N ASP A 64 -30.29 26.66 -7.40
CA ASP A 64 -29.56 26.35 -8.65
C ASP A 64 -28.07 26.10 -8.43
N PHE A 65 -27.48 26.45 -7.27
CA PHE A 65 -26.05 26.39 -7.06
C PHE A 65 -25.65 25.51 -5.88
N THR A 66 -24.78 24.55 -6.15
CA THR A 66 -24.24 23.64 -5.14
C THR A 66 -22.71 23.64 -5.16
N ILE A 67 -22.10 23.70 -3.99
CA ILE A 67 -20.66 23.64 -3.76
C ILE A 67 -20.40 22.44 -2.85
N THR A 68 -19.49 21.56 -3.26
CA THR A 68 -19.15 20.38 -2.46
C THR A 68 -17.63 20.17 -2.41
N PRO A 69 -16.92 20.82 -1.45
CA PRO A 69 -15.54 20.46 -1.14
C PRO A 69 -15.48 19.12 -0.42
N ARG A 70 -14.43 18.33 -0.73
CA ARG A 70 -14.16 17.05 -0.10
C ARG A 70 -12.67 16.92 0.19
N LEU A 71 -12.37 16.25 1.30
CA LEU A 71 -11.02 15.87 1.68
C LEU A 71 -11.03 14.38 2.00
N THR A 72 -10.14 13.63 1.37
CA THR A 72 -9.96 12.20 1.60
C THR A 72 -8.51 11.94 1.97
N TYR A 73 -8.31 11.17 3.03
CA TYR A 73 -7.01 10.69 3.44
C TYR A 73 -7.05 9.17 3.64
N GLN A 74 -6.01 8.49 3.19
CA GLN A 74 -5.83 7.05 3.38
C GLN A 74 -4.36 6.77 3.67
N LYS A 75 -4.11 5.81 4.56
CA LYS A 75 -2.79 5.22 4.77
C LYS A 75 -2.91 3.71 4.79
N VAL A 76 -2.02 3.06 4.07
CA VAL A 76 -1.82 1.61 4.05
C VAL A 76 -0.40 1.34 4.50
N ASP A 77 -0.24 0.50 5.52
CA ASP A 77 1.04 -0.05 5.94
C ASP A 77 0.97 -1.57 5.83
N SER A 78 1.98 -2.19 5.25
CA SER A 78 2.12 -3.65 5.18
C SER A 78 3.55 -4.04 5.50
N ASP A 79 3.70 -5.05 6.33
CA ASP A 79 5.01 -5.52 6.79
C ASP A 79 5.74 -6.33 5.71
N GLY A 80 5.00 -6.99 4.84
CA GLY A 80 5.55 -7.85 3.82
C GLY A 80 4.69 -8.02 2.58
N ARG A 81 5.19 -8.81 1.67
CA ARG A 81 4.60 -9.08 0.36
C ARG A 81 3.58 -10.23 0.45
N ASN A 82 2.45 -10.09 -0.24
CA ASN A 82 1.42 -11.14 -0.34
C ASN A 82 1.72 -12.18 -1.44
N GLN A 83 2.96 -12.64 -1.52
CA GLN A 83 3.40 -13.58 -2.56
C GLN A 83 4.32 -14.63 -1.95
N PRO A 84 3.86 -15.89 -1.76
CA PRO A 84 4.74 -16.99 -1.40
C PRO A 84 5.67 -17.33 -2.56
N ASP A 85 6.83 -17.85 -2.26
CA ASP A 85 7.78 -18.33 -3.26
C ASP A 85 7.38 -19.73 -3.73
N LEU A 86 6.85 -19.83 -4.95
CA LEU A 86 6.44 -21.11 -5.55
C LEU A 86 7.61 -21.92 -6.09
N PHE A 87 8.72 -21.27 -6.37
CA PHE A 87 9.94 -21.93 -6.85
C PHE A 87 11.00 -21.77 -5.78
N ASN A 88 11.57 -22.88 -5.35
CA ASN A 88 12.76 -22.86 -4.51
C ASN A 88 13.97 -22.38 -5.34
N ILE A 89 14.05 -21.04 -5.55
CA ILE A 89 15.17 -20.40 -6.24
C ILE A 89 16.48 -20.72 -5.51
N LEU A 90 16.42 -20.90 -4.19
CA LEU A 90 17.57 -21.23 -3.34
C LEU A 90 17.99 -22.70 -3.45
N GLY A 91 17.13 -23.56 -3.95
CA GLY A 91 17.46 -24.95 -4.32
C GLY A 91 18.17 -25.09 -5.67
N ASN A 92 18.34 -23.96 -6.40
CA ASN A 92 19.05 -23.98 -7.68
C ASN A 92 20.54 -24.24 -7.43
N PRO A 93 21.14 -25.30 -8.06
CA PRO A 93 22.56 -25.59 -7.88
C PRO A 93 23.51 -24.49 -8.37
N TYR A 94 23.02 -23.51 -9.08
CA TYR A 94 23.78 -22.36 -9.54
C TYR A 94 23.79 -21.19 -8.53
N THR A 95 22.96 -21.22 -7.48
CA THR A 95 22.94 -20.23 -6.39
C THR A 95 23.74 -20.75 -5.20
N THR A 96 25.02 -20.88 -5.30
CA THR A 96 25.81 -21.88 -4.62
C THR A 96 26.34 -21.57 -3.23
N SER A 97 26.06 -20.42 -2.65
CA SER A 97 26.63 -20.06 -1.35
C SER A 97 25.64 -20.14 -0.18
N ARG A 98 24.38 -20.39 -0.43
CA ARG A 98 23.34 -20.51 0.62
C ARG A 98 23.03 -21.96 0.92
N PRO A 99 22.68 -22.28 2.18
CA PRO A 99 22.09 -23.58 2.45
C PRO A 99 20.82 -23.72 1.62
N ALA A 100 20.58 -24.91 1.09
CA ALA A 100 19.32 -25.23 0.44
C ALA A 100 18.20 -25.00 1.45
N VAL A 101 17.26 -24.12 1.11
CA VAL A 101 16.09 -23.85 1.94
C VAL A 101 14.90 -24.46 1.21
N ASP A 102 14.27 -25.45 1.83
CA ASP A 102 12.99 -25.96 1.37
C ASP A 102 11.91 -25.05 1.97
N LEU A 103 11.16 -24.38 1.11
CA LEU A 103 10.07 -23.51 1.48
C LEU A 103 8.74 -24.26 1.38
N ASP A 104 7.93 -24.12 2.42
CA ASP A 104 6.58 -24.68 2.48
C ASP A 104 5.55 -23.79 1.75
N GLU A 105 4.30 -24.26 1.61
CA GLU A 105 3.24 -23.63 0.79
C GLU A 105 2.94 -22.19 1.20
N ARG A 106 3.32 -21.60 2.19
CA ARG A 106 3.05 -20.22 2.59
C ARG A 106 4.30 -19.53 3.10
N GLU A 107 5.41 -19.94 2.57
CA GLU A 107 6.69 -19.37 2.91
C GLU A 107 7.28 -18.56 1.78
N GLN A 108 8.06 -17.58 2.15
CA GLN A 108 8.92 -16.79 1.27
C GLN A 108 10.28 -16.63 1.93
N PHE A 109 11.32 -16.49 1.13
CA PHE A 109 12.66 -16.19 1.63
C PHE A 109 12.93 -14.68 1.52
N ASN A 110 13.23 -14.05 2.63
CA ASN A 110 13.55 -12.63 2.70
C ASN A 110 14.94 -12.42 3.28
N GLN A 111 15.78 -11.64 2.60
CA GLN A 111 17.07 -11.23 3.15
C GLN A 111 16.94 -10.04 4.10
N PHE A 112 15.92 -9.23 3.89
CA PHE A 112 15.57 -8.06 4.67
C PHE A 112 14.05 -7.82 4.59
N ASP A 113 13.56 -6.95 5.46
CA ASP A 113 12.15 -6.60 5.49
C ASP A 113 11.70 -5.91 4.21
N GLU A 114 10.50 -6.23 3.73
CA GLU A 114 9.90 -5.67 2.53
C GLU A 114 8.67 -4.79 2.84
N PRO A 115 8.85 -3.71 3.64
CA PRO A 115 7.72 -2.87 3.99
C PRO A 115 7.11 -2.20 2.77
N PHE A 116 5.80 -2.00 2.85
CA PHE A 116 5.04 -1.20 1.91
C PHE A 116 4.21 -0.17 2.66
N THR A 117 4.40 1.09 2.32
CA THR A 117 3.58 2.19 2.83
C THR A 117 3.01 2.99 1.66
N ASP A 118 1.73 3.31 1.70
CA ASP A 118 1.06 4.17 0.73
C ASP A 118 0.22 5.20 1.49
N GLN A 119 0.60 6.47 1.38
CA GLN A 119 -0.13 7.60 1.95
C GLN A 119 -0.76 8.39 0.81
N PHE A 120 -2.05 8.61 0.90
CA PHE A 120 -2.82 9.28 -0.13
C PHE A 120 -3.68 10.40 0.45
N LEU A 121 -3.54 11.59 -0.08
CA LEU A 121 -4.37 12.75 0.20
C LEU A 121 -5.03 13.22 -1.10
N LEU A 122 -6.34 13.40 -1.07
CA LEU A 122 -7.12 13.99 -2.15
C LEU A 122 -7.98 15.11 -1.60
N ALA A 123 -7.79 16.31 -2.11
CA ALA A 123 -8.70 17.44 -1.91
C ALA A 123 -9.42 17.72 -3.23
N ASP A 124 -10.74 17.75 -3.23
CA ASP A 124 -11.52 18.08 -4.42
C ASP A 124 -12.63 19.06 -4.12
N LEU A 125 -12.96 19.86 -5.13
CA LEU A 125 -14.05 20.82 -5.13
C LEU A 125 -14.97 20.52 -6.32
N ASN A 126 -16.22 20.20 -6.01
CA ASN A 126 -17.26 20.03 -7.01
C ASN A 126 -18.22 21.23 -6.95
N LEU A 127 -18.40 21.90 -8.08
CA LEU A 127 -19.34 23.00 -8.27
C LEU A 127 -20.38 22.56 -9.30
N SER A 128 -21.66 22.81 -9.00
CA SER A 128 -22.76 22.54 -9.93
C SER A 128 -23.69 23.72 -10.00
N TYR A 129 -24.02 24.16 -11.21
CA TYR A 129 -24.98 25.22 -11.47
C TYR A 129 -26.02 24.79 -12.48
N ASP A 130 -27.29 24.92 -12.11
CA ASP A 130 -28.44 24.64 -12.95
C ASP A 130 -28.95 25.94 -13.63
N PHE A 131 -28.91 25.99 -14.95
CA PHE A 131 -29.44 27.10 -15.74
C PHE A 131 -30.89 26.84 -16.18
N GLY A 132 -31.54 25.80 -15.68
CA GLY A 132 -32.89 25.37 -16.04
C GLY A 132 -32.92 24.49 -17.30
N SER A 133 -32.30 24.90 -18.40
CA SER A 133 -32.20 24.10 -19.62
C SER A 133 -30.92 23.27 -19.72
N MET A 134 -29.92 23.55 -18.92
CA MET A 134 -28.64 22.84 -18.86
C MET A 134 -28.02 22.92 -17.47
N MET A 135 -27.22 21.92 -17.14
CA MET A 135 -26.43 21.90 -15.90
C MET A 135 -24.95 22.00 -16.24
N LEU A 136 -24.26 22.91 -15.57
CA LEU A 136 -22.80 23.01 -15.61
C LEU A 136 -22.22 22.40 -14.35
N THR A 137 -21.27 21.45 -14.52
CA THR A 137 -20.52 20.87 -13.42
C THR A 137 -19.02 21.11 -13.64
N SER A 138 -18.34 21.58 -12.61
CA SER A 138 -16.89 21.73 -12.56
C SER A 138 -16.33 20.91 -11.43
N ILE A 139 -15.31 20.12 -11.69
CA ILE A 139 -14.58 19.34 -10.70
C ILE A 139 -13.11 19.71 -10.80
N THR A 140 -12.56 20.17 -9.69
CA THR A 140 -11.13 20.46 -9.52
C THR A 140 -10.59 19.63 -8.40
N SER A 141 -9.43 19.01 -8.58
CA SER A 141 -8.81 18.17 -7.57
C SER A 141 -7.31 18.43 -7.44
N TYR A 142 -6.83 18.23 -6.23
CA TYR A 142 -5.41 18.15 -5.88
C TYR A 142 -5.15 16.80 -5.22
N THR A 143 -4.11 16.12 -5.68
CA THR A 143 -3.70 14.83 -5.13
C THR A 143 -2.26 14.91 -4.69
N ASP A 144 -1.98 14.40 -3.50
CA ASP A 144 -0.65 14.15 -2.97
C ASP A 144 -0.56 12.68 -2.57
N ARG A 145 0.49 11.99 -2.99
CA ARG A 145 0.67 10.57 -2.72
C ARG A 145 2.14 10.25 -2.51
N ASP A 146 2.42 9.59 -1.42
CA ASP A 146 3.74 9.11 -1.04
C ASP A 146 3.71 7.59 -0.91
N ILE A 147 4.61 6.90 -1.62
CA ILE A 147 4.67 5.44 -1.66
C ILE A 147 6.09 4.99 -1.37
N LEU A 148 6.25 4.18 -0.34
CA LEU A 148 7.45 3.37 -0.12
C LEU A 148 7.12 1.92 -0.45
N ALA A 149 7.92 1.30 -1.31
CA ALA A 149 7.81 -0.12 -1.63
C ALA A 149 9.23 -0.72 -1.66
N VAL A 150 9.55 -1.49 -0.65
CA VAL A 150 10.82 -2.23 -0.59
C VAL A 150 10.58 -3.64 -1.11
N ARG A 151 11.52 -4.16 -1.90
CA ARG A 151 11.44 -5.51 -2.46
C ARG A 151 12.81 -6.18 -2.45
N ASP A 152 12.82 -7.40 -1.95
CA ASP A 152 14.00 -8.26 -2.03
C ASP A 152 14.08 -8.92 -3.42
N ALA A 153 15.02 -8.48 -4.22
CA ALA A 153 15.34 -9.10 -5.51
C ALA A 153 16.65 -9.90 -5.45
N GLY A 154 17.23 -10.05 -4.27
CA GLY A 154 18.55 -10.64 -4.08
C GLY A 154 18.65 -12.07 -4.61
N ALA A 155 17.69 -12.93 -4.29
CA ALA A 155 17.66 -14.31 -4.75
C ALA A 155 17.57 -14.42 -6.28
N LEU A 156 16.70 -13.63 -6.91
CA LEU A 156 16.55 -13.58 -8.37
C LEU A 156 17.83 -13.05 -9.04
N THR A 157 18.36 -11.95 -8.53
CA THR A 157 19.55 -11.31 -9.08
C THR A 157 20.76 -12.25 -8.98
N SER A 158 20.96 -12.88 -7.82
CA SER A 158 22.04 -13.86 -7.63
C SER A 158 21.93 -15.05 -8.56
N SER A 159 20.72 -15.57 -8.81
CA SER A 159 20.53 -16.71 -9.71
C SER A 159 20.86 -16.37 -11.16
N ILE A 160 20.59 -15.13 -11.58
CA ILE A 160 20.83 -14.68 -12.96
C ILE A 160 22.29 -14.26 -13.16
N THR A 161 22.85 -13.46 -12.26
CA THR A 161 24.16 -12.85 -12.45
C THR A 161 25.29 -13.61 -11.78
N GLY A 162 25.04 -14.20 -10.61
CA GLY A 162 26.01 -15.01 -9.89
C GLY A 162 26.39 -16.27 -10.65
N GLY A 163 25.42 -16.97 -11.22
CA GLY A 163 25.64 -18.14 -12.09
C GLY A 163 26.34 -17.79 -13.40
N SER A 164 26.06 -16.61 -13.97
CA SER A 164 26.63 -16.20 -15.26
C SER A 164 28.05 -15.63 -15.17
N ILE A 165 28.37 -14.98 -14.05
CA ILE A 165 29.65 -14.26 -13.89
C ILE A 165 30.53 -14.81 -12.76
N GLY A 166 30.07 -15.85 -12.08
CA GLY A 166 30.85 -16.53 -11.03
C GLY A 166 31.13 -15.65 -9.79
N LEU A 167 30.39 -14.57 -9.58
CA LEU A 167 30.55 -13.72 -8.42
C LEU A 167 29.86 -14.30 -7.20
N PRO A 168 30.46 -14.19 -6.00
CA PRO A 168 29.82 -14.63 -4.77
C PRO A 168 28.51 -13.88 -4.55
N GLU A 169 27.52 -14.60 -4.07
CA GLU A 169 26.16 -14.11 -3.78
C GLU A 169 26.13 -12.90 -2.81
N SER A 170 27.05 -12.87 -1.86
CA SER A 170 27.22 -11.75 -0.91
C SER A 170 27.51 -10.40 -1.55
N ILE A 171 27.88 -10.37 -2.83
CA ILE A 171 28.09 -9.10 -3.56
C ILE A 171 26.77 -8.53 -4.06
N TYR A 172 25.73 -9.33 -4.09
CA TYR A 172 24.39 -8.93 -4.53
C TYR A 172 23.39 -8.76 -3.40
N THR A 173 23.85 -8.70 -2.16
CA THR A 173 23.10 -7.98 -1.17
C THR A 173 23.04 -6.56 -1.68
N LEU A 174 21.97 -6.22 -2.35
CA LEU A 174 21.66 -4.86 -2.66
C LEU A 174 21.45 -4.14 -1.32
N ASP A 175 22.55 -3.63 -0.75
CA ASP A 175 22.46 -2.32 -0.14
C ASP A 175 21.96 -1.44 -1.28
N SER A 176 20.66 -1.48 -1.50
CA SER A 176 20.07 -0.61 -2.49
C SER A 176 20.09 0.79 -1.88
N PRO A 177 20.94 1.69 -2.35
CA PRO A 177 20.82 3.07 -1.96
C PRO A 177 19.65 3.69 -2.73
N LEU A 178 18.46 3.13 -2.59
CA LEU A 178 17.23 3.81 -3.01
C LEU A 178 16.92 4.98 -2.06
N ASP A 179 17.63 5.05 -0.94
CA ASP A 179 17.57 6.21 -0.04
C ASP A 179 18.29 7.46 -0.57
N ASP A 180 19.09 7.34 -1.63
CA ASP A 180 19.81 8.48 -2.22
C ASP A 180 19.15 9.04 -3.51
N ALA A 181 17.95 8.59 -3.84
CA ALA A 181 17.19 9.07 -5.01
C ALA A 181 16.04 10.02 -4.62
N THR A 182 16.32 10.97 -3.71
CA THR A 182 15.43 12.12 -3.46
C THR A 182 16.06 13.40 -3.99
#